data_cb5bbdb499601df2bd1fd70872e37f81
#
_entry.id   cb5bbdb499601df2bd1fd70872e37f81
#
_cell.length_a   1.000
_cell.length_b   1.000
_cell.length_c   1.000
_cell.angle_alpha   90.00
_cell.angle_beta   90.00
_cell.angle_gamma   90.00
#
_symmetry.space_group_name_H-M   'P 1'
#
loop_
_entity.id
_entity.type
_entity.pdbx_description
1 polymer ?
#
loop_
_entity_poly.entity_id
_entity_poly.type
_entity_poly.pdbx_seq_one_letter_code
_entity_poly.pdbx_strand_id
1 'polypeptide(L)'
;PDPAEITAWDEEWQFIATADNKESRVYHYTYEYSDISKSGNVVLETQADVDKFKATQINSIDGNLTIGTDNGDGIENLDGLSNLESVTNSIIIKSSYKGQNLEGLASLKHAGSIKLGTLYKMSDNETLEDIALPALEEITGDLILRNALVKNINLPLLASVGETFNITTDNLTSVNVNMLSFIGDDLTLIGSTTATESSDIESIVFPQLKKVGGNMTIQYQKSMTSIYYPVLEEIDGMTTLDQCSQMPGLVFPELVRSGGFTFTQCSALSDIQAP
;
A
#
# COMPACT_ATOMS: atom_id res chain seq x y z
N PRO A 1 29.32 26.84 2.82
CA PRO A 1 29.34 25.91 1.68
C PRO A 1 28.08 26.07 0.85
N ASP A 2 28.20 25.84 -0.46
CA ASP A 2 27.08 25.88 -1.36
C ASP A 2 26.11 24.73 -0.98
N PRO A 3 24.79 24.97 -0.82
CA PRO A 3 23.81 23.93 -0.54
C PRO A 3 23.83 22.75 -1.54
N ALA A 4 24.32 22.98 -2.76
CA ALA A 4 24.48 21.94 -3.79
C ALA A 4 25.60 20.92 -3.48
N GLU A 5 26.48 21.18 -2.50
CA GLU A 5 27.56 20.27 -2.11
C GLU A 5 27.22 19.36 -0.91
N ILE A 6 26.01 19.50 -0.34
CA ILE A 6 25.57 18.67 0.78
C ILE A 6 24.99 17.36 0.22
N THR A 7 25.77 16.28 0.30
CA THR A 7 25.41 14.97 -0.28
C THR A 7 24.99 13.91 0.76
N ALA A 8 25.01 14.22 2.06
CA ALA A 8 24.58 13.31 3.13
C ALA A 8 23.62 14.03 4.08
N TRP A 9 22.53 13.39 4.37
CA TRP A 9 21.48 13.79 5.30
C TRP A 9 21.60 12.86 6.52
N ASP A 10 21.58 13.33 7.74
CA ASP A 10 21.78 12.59 9.00
C ASP A 10 23.19 12.61 9.62
N GLU A 11 24.11 13.44 9.15
CA GLU A 11 25.38 13.57 9.84
C GLU A 11 25.51 14.91 10.57
N GLU A 12 26.11 14.85 11.75
CA GLU A 12 26.49 16.04 12.53
C GLU A 12 27.66 16.73 11.81
N TRP A 13 27.39 17.89 11.19
CA TRP A 13 28.42 18.63 10.45
C TRP A 13 29.25 19.51 11.38
N GLN A 14 30.56 19.28 11.37
CA GLN A 14 31.50 20.15 12.02
C GLN A 14 32.13 21.13 11.01
N PHE A 15 31.83 22.42 11.14
CA PHE A 15 32.50 23.45 10.36
C PHE A 15 33.67 24.02 11.18
N ILE A 16 34.90 23.82 10.68
CA ILE A 16 36.10 24.43 11.24
C ILE A 16 36.37 25.70 10.44
N ALA A 17 36.01 26.85 10.98
CA ALA A 17 36.42 28.12 10.40
C ALA A 17 37.84 28.46 10.92
N THR A 18 38.84 28.39 10.05
CA THR A 18 40.17 28.92 10.31
C THR A 18 40.20 30.41 9.89
N ALA A 19 40.10 31.31 10.86
CA ALA A 19 40.48 32.69 10.64
C ALA A 19 41.96 32.87 11.04
N ASP A 20 42.71 33.69 10.30
CA ASP A 20 44.11 33.98 10.56
C ASP A 20 44.34 34.27 12.04
N ASN A 21 45.06 33.38 12.70
CA ASN A 21 45.62 33.52 14.05
C ASN A 21 44.73 33.48 15.27
N LYS A 22 43.74 32.65 15.44
CA LYS A 22 43.34 32.22 16.81
C LYS A 22 42.03 31.43 16.82
N GLU A 23 42.13 30.28 17.50
CA GLU A 23 41.01 29.42 17.96
C GLU A 23 40.00 28.99 16.92
N SER A 24 40.11 27.73 16.49
CA SER A 24 39.04 27.02 15.78
C SER A 24 37.83 26.92 16.69
N ARG A 25 36.72 27.54 16.31
CA ARG A 25 35.42 27.29 16.94
C ARG A 25 34.73 26.21 16.12
N VAL A 26 34.37 25.11 16.77
CA VAL A 26 33.50 24.08 16.20
C VAL A 26 32.07 24.56 16.38
N TYR A 27 31.38 24.76 15.28
CA TYR A 27 29.95 25.01 15.29
C TYR A 27 29.24 23.73 14.98
N HIS A 28 28.42 23.22 15.89
CA HIS A 28 27.50 22.13 15.66
C HIS A 28 26.20 22.71 15.11
N TYR A 29 25.84 22.31 13.91
CA TYR A 29 24.53 22.59 13.35
C TYR A 29 23.77 21.26 13.27
N THR A 30 22.71 21.14 14.05
CA THR A 30 21.68 20.15 13.83
C THR A 30 20.71 20.73 12.82
N TYR A 31 20.58 20.08 11.67
CA TYR A 31 19.50 20.38 10.73
C TYR A 31 18.25 19.67 11.25
N GLU A 32 17.33 20.41 11.86
CA GLU A 32 15.99 19.88 12.11
C GLU A 32 15.25 19.86 10.77
N TYR A 33 14.90 18.67 10.30
CA TYR A 33 13.99 18.50 9.17
C TYR A 33 12.65 19.13 9.56
N SER A 34 12.34 20.30 9.02
CA SER A 34 11.07 20.95 9.31
C SER A 34 9.96 20.25 8.58
N ASP A 35 8.94 19.81 9.31
CA ASP A 35 7.71 19.33 8.74
C ASP A 35 7.04 20.46 7.95
N ILE A 36 7.03 20.32 6.60
CA ILE A 36 6.40 21.27 5.69
C ILE A 36 5.03 20.73 5.31
N SER A 37 4.06 21.15 6.07
CA SER A 37 2.67 20.68 5.94
C SER A 37 1.86 21.55 4.98
N LYS A 38 1.01 20.92 4.19
CA LYS A 38 -0.02 21.54 3.36
C LYS A 38 -1.41 21.22 3.91
N SER A 39 -2.12 22.23 4.41
CA SER A 39 -3.52 22.06 4.79
C SER A 39 -4.46 22.14 3.57
N GLY A 40 -5.49 21.29 3.57
CA GLY A 40 -6.48 21.15 2.52
C GLY A 40 -6.09 20.16 1.43
N ASN A 41 -7.02 19.88 0.55
CA ASN A 41 -6.84 18.90 -0.52
C ASN A 41 -5.81 19.38 -1.56
N VAL A 42 -5.06 18.40 -2.10
CA VAL A 42 -4.14 18.59 -3.21
C VAL A 42 -4.66 17.77 -4.38
N VAL A 43 -4.77 18.41 -5.55
CA VAL A 43 -5.15 17.76 -6.81
C VAL A 43 -4.03 17.99 -7.82
N LEU A 44 -3.47 16.91 -8.33
CA LEU A 44 -2.45 16.91 -9.37
C LEU A 44 -3.10 16.35 -10.64
N GLU A 45 -3.42 17.22 -11.59
CA GLU A 45 -4.15 16.83 -12.81
C GLU A 45 -3.20 16.50 -13.96
N THR A 46 -2.01 17.13 -13.97
CA THR A 46 -1.01 17.03 -15.03
C THR A 46 0.37 16.74 -14.49
N GLN A 47 1.30 16.29 -15.36
CA GLN A 47 2.71 16.14 -14.99
C GLN A 47 3.30 17.47 -14.48
N ALA A 48 2.91 18.60 -15.09
CA ALA A 48 3.38 19.92 -14.65
C ALA A 48 2.96 20.26 -13.21
N ASP A 49 1.86 19.72 -12.71
CA ASP A 49 1.45 19.92 -11.32
C ASP A 49 2.31 19.07 -10.37
N VAL A 50 2.68 17.86 -10.76
CA VAL A 50 3.64 17.00 -10.03
C VAL A 50 5.01 17.68 -9.98
N ASP A 51 5.49 18.21 -11.10
CA ASP A 51 6.80 18.89 -11.18
C ASP A 51 6.84 20.17 -10.31
N LYS A 52 5.74 20.92 -10.28
CA LYS A 52 5.61 22.10 -9.39
C LYS A 52 5.55 21.70 -7.91
N PHE A 53 4.89 20.57 -7.59
CA PHE A 53 4.80 20.09 -6.22
C PHE A 53 6.18 19.84 -5.62
N LYS A 54 7.13 19.30 -6.38
CA LYS A 54 8.51 19.08 -5.97
C LYS A 54 9.18 20.33 -5.38
N ALA A 55 8.95 21.48 -6.00
CA ALA A 55 9.54 22.76 -5.55
C ALA A 55 8.97 23.24 -4.20
N THR A 56 7.85 22.72 -3.75
CA THR A 56 7.22 23.12 -2.48
C THR A 56 7.89 22.47 -1.26
N GLN A 57 8.65 21.39 -1.44
CA GLN A 57 9.26 20.60 -0.36
C GLN A 57 8.23 20.08 0.68
N ILE A 58 6.96 20.00 0.32
CA ILE A 58 5.89 19.51 1.21
C ILE A 58 6.11 18.01 1.46
N ASN A 59 6.15 17.64 2.74
CA ASN A 59 6.26 16.25 3.19
C ASN A 59 4.98 15.73 3.87
N SER A 60 4.03 16.60 4.18
CA SER A 60 2.75 16.23 4.80
C SER A 60 1.58 16.96 4.14
N ILE A 61 0.48 16.25 3.89
CA ILE A 61 -0.77 16.82 3.40
C ILE A 61 -1.87 16.54 4.45
N ASP A 62 -2.41 17.61 5.04
CA ASP A 62 -3.61 17.54 5.88
C ASP A 62 -4.86 17.70 5.03
N GLY A 63 -5.26 16.63 4.37
CA GLY A 63 -6.35 16.57 3.39
C GLY A 63 -6.22 15.36 2.47
N ASN A 64 -6.91 15.41 1.33
CA ASN A 64 -6.78 14.38 0.30
C ASN A 64 -5.68 14.74 -0.72
N LEU A 65 -5.05 13.71 -1.26
CA LEU A 65 -4.21 13.79 -2.46
C LEU A 65 -4.92 13.06 -3.60
N THR A 66 -5.27 13.79 -4.66
CA THR A 66 -5.81 13.20 -5.89
C THR A 66 -4.75 13.26 -6.99
N ILE A 67 -4.44 12.11 -7.58
CA ILE A 67 -3.44 11.92 -8.64
C ILE A 67 -4.17 11.59 -9.94
N GLY A 68 -4.11 12.49 -10.89
CA GLY A 68 -4.79 12.39 -12.18
C GLY A 68 -6.27 12.81 -12.16
N THR A 69 -6.92 12.57 -13.27
CA THR A 69 -8.34 12.82 -13.53
C THR A 69 -8.98 11.58 -14.15
N ASP A 70 -10.29 11.56 -14.30
CA ASP A 70 -10.97 10.46 -15.01
C ASP A 70 -10.77 10.53 -16.54
N ASN A 71 -10.46 11.73 -17.07
CA ASN A 71 -10.17 11.97 -18.48
C ASN A 71 -9.14 13.12 -18.59
N GLY A 72 -7.94 12.86 -19.07
CA GLY A 72 -6.93 13.90 -19.15
C GLY A 72 -5.65 13.43 -19.85
N ASP A 73 -4.70 14.36 -20.01
CA ASP A 73 -3.44 14.11 -20.72
C ASP A 73 -2.47 13.17 -19.97
N GLY A 74 -2.78 12.89 -18.70
CA GLY A 74 -2.05 11.95 -17.89
C GLY A 74 -0.90 12.53 -17.08
N ILE A 75 -0.50 11.76 -16.08
CA ILE A 75 0.70 11.95 -15.26
C ILE A 75 1.60 10.74 -15.52
N GLU A 76 2.82 10.97 -16.00
CA GLU A 76 3.74 9.91 -16.41
C GLU A 76 4.52 9.30 -15.24
N ASN A 77 4.81 10.11 -14.22
CA ASN A 77 5.53 9.69 -13.00
C ASN A 77 5.17 10.56 -11.79
N LEU A 78 5.57 10.14 -10.62
CA LEU A 78 5.32 10.83 -9.35
C LEU A 78 6.61 11.36 -8.68
N ASP A 79 7.69 11.59 -9.43
CA ASP A 79 9.00 12.00 -8.90
C ASP A 79 8.91 13.27 -8.05
N GLY A 80 7.93 14.13 -8.32
CA GLY A 80 7.66 15.34 -7.56
C GLY A 80 7.16 15.09 -6.14
N LEU A 81 6.70 13.88 -5.82
CA LEU A 81 6.16 13.51 -4.51
C LEU A 81 7.18 12.77 -3.62
N SER A 82 8.44 12.66 -4.04
CA SER A 82 9.45 11.83 -3.36
C SER A 82 9.74 12.21 -1.90
N ASN A 83 9.40 13.43 -1.49
CA ASN A 83 9.52 13.88 -0.11
C ASN A 83 8.24 13.64 0.74
N LEU A 84 7.16 13.16 0.13
CA LEU A 84 5.87 13.03 0.82
C LEU A 84 5.89 11.85 1.78
N GLU A 85 5.72 12.12 3.07
CA GLU A 85 5.72 11.13 4.13
C GLU A 85 4.31 10.83 4.69
N SER A 86 3.39 11.81 4.59
CA SER A 86 2.07 11.66 5.21
C SER A 86 0.95 12.32 4.40
N VAL A 87 -0.20 11.64 4.34
CA VAL A 87 -1.48 12.17 3.83
C VAL A 87 -2.58 11.79 4.82
N THR A 88 -3.17 12.75 5.51
CA THR A 88 -4.12 12.47 6.62
C THR A 88 -5.42 11.82 6.15
N ASN A 89 -5.88 12.14 4.94
CA ASN A 89 -7.09 11.56 4.36
C ASN A 89 -6.75 10.58 3.22
N SER A 90 -7.48 10.61 2.13
CA SER A 90 -7.31 9.63 1.05
C SER A 90 -6.29 10.06 0.00
N ILE A 91 -5.46 9.10 -0.43
CA ILE A 91 -4.72 9.14 -1.69
C ILE A 91 -5.58 8.44 -2.74
N ILE A 92 -5.98 9.16 -3.79
CA ILE A 92 -6.88 8.67 -4.84
C ILE A 92 -6.13 8.69 -6.17
N ILE A 93 -5.96 7.51 -6.77
CA ILE A 93 -5.29 7.34 -8.07
C ILE A 93 -6.37 7.19 -9.14
N LYS A 94 -6.36 8.12 -10.10
CA LYS A 94 -7.33 8.19 -11.18
C LYS A 94 -6.82 7.54 -12.46
N SER A 95 -7.73 7.33 -13.42
CA SER A 95 -7.45 6.62 -14.68
C SER A 95 -6.42 7.30 -15.58
N SER A 96 -6.27 8.62 -15.50
CA SER A 96 -5.28 9.34 -16.33
C SER A 96 -3.84 9.21 -15.84
N TYR A 97 -3.57 8.60 -14.66
CA TYR A 97 -2.20 8.26 -14.28
C TYR A 97 -1.64 7.19 -15.21
N LYS A 98 -0.48 7.46 -15.85
CA LYS A 98 0.16 6.60 -16.86
C LYS A 98 1.41 5.87 -16.37
N GLY A 99 1.86 6.14 -15.14
CA GLY A 99 2.98 5.39 -14.54
C GLY A 99 2.62 3.94 -14.29
N GLN A 100 3.61 3.07 -14.40
CA GLN A 100 3.46 1.63 -14.13
C GLN A 100 3.64 1.28 -12.65
N ASN A 101 4.14 2.22 -11.85
CA ASN A 101 4.43 2.04 -10.42
C ASN A 101 4.15 3.33 -9.63
N LEU A 102 4.36 3.27 -8.31
CA LEU A 102 4.19 4.40 -7.38
C LEU A 102 5.53 4.85 -6.75
N GLU A 103 6.66 4.68 -7.43
CA GLU A 103 8.01 4.97 -6.89
C GLU A 103 8.14 6.37 -6.29
N GLY A 104 7.47 7.38 -6.87
CA GLY A 104 7.48 8.74 -6.31
C GLY A 104 6.82 8.87 -4.93
N LEU A 105 6.13 7.84 -4.44
CA LEU A 105 5.56 7.76 -3.09
C LEU A 105 6.38 6.83 -2.17
N ALA A 106 7.63 6.52 -2.52
CA ALA A 106 8.45 5.56 -1.75
C ALA A 106 8.75 6.02 -0.31
N SER A 107 8.70 7.32 -0.03
CA SER A 107 8.89 7.88 1.32
C SER A 107 7.62 7.92 2.17
N LEU A 108 6.46 7.57 1.60
CA LEU A 108 5.18 7.64 2.30
C LEU A 108 5.13 6.64 3.45
N LYS A 109 4.93 7.13 4.69
CA LYS A 109 4.85 6.36 5.93
C LYS A 109 3.41 6.17 6.40
N HIS A 110 2.57 7.20 6.24
CA HIS A 110 1.20 7.20 6.77
C HIS A 110 0.20 7.70 5.73
N ALA A 111 -0.94 7.03 5.63
CA ALA A 111 -2.07 7.46 4.82
C ALA A 111 -3.40 7.25 5.56
N GLY A 112 -4.36 8.14 5.34
CA GLY A 112 -5.73 7.90 5.78
C GLY A 112 -6.34 6.73 5.02
N SER A 113 -6.34 6.79 3.70
CA SER A 113 -6.70 5.66 2.81
C SER A 113 -5.90 5.71 1.52
N ILE A 114 -5.74 4.56 0.85
CA ILE A 114 -5.17 4.49 -0.52
C ILE A 114 -6.20 3.83 -1.43
N LYS A 115 -6.59 4.51 -2.51
CA LYS A 115 -7.70 4.08 -3.36
C LYS A 115 -7.35 4.10 -4.85
N LEU A 116 -7.32 2.92 -5.44
CA LEU A 116 -7.31 2.65 -6.88
C LEU A 116 -8.62 1.93 -7.21
N GLY A 117 -9.61 2.65 -7.73
CA GLY A 117 -11.00 2.20 -7.82
C GLY A 117 -11.82 2.51 -6.56
N THR A 118 -12.94 1.82 -6.40
CA THR A 118 -13.83 1.94 -5.23
C THR A 118 -14.27 0.56 -4.76
N LEU A 119 -14.94 0.44 -3.60
CA LEU A 119 -15.49 -0.84 -3.14
C LEU A 119 -16.42 -1.53 -4.15
N TYR A 120 -17.01 -0.77 -5.08
CA TYR A 120 -18.02 -1.28 -6.02
C TYR A 120 -17.59 -1.24 -7.48
N LYS A 121 -16.50 -0.55 -7.83
CA LYS A 121 -16.03 -0.37 -9.22
C LYS A 121 -14.53 -0.54 -9.30
N MET A 122 -14.08 -1.32 -10.30
CA MET A 122 -12.67 -1.39 -10.71
C MET A 122 -12.22 -0.02 -11.23
N SER A 123 -10.95 0.28 -11.05
CA SER A 123 -10.32 1.44 -11.68
C SER A 123 -10.19 1.22 -13.19
N ASP A 124 -10.45 2.26 -13.96
CA ASP A 124 -10.21 2.29 -15.41
C ASP A 124 -8.74 2.68 -15.74
N ASN A 125 -7.82 2.63 -14.78
CA ASN A 125 -6.39 2.84 -15.02
C ASN A 125 -5.82 1.67 -15.82
N GLU A 126 -5.12 1.98 -16.92
CA GLU A 126 -4.66 1.01 -17.91
C GLU A 126 -3.14 0.77 -17.89
N THR A 127 -2.43 1.26 -16.87
CA THR A 127 -0.97 1.21 -16.88
C THR A 127 -0.33 0.77 -15.57
N LEU A 128 -0.99 1.00 -14.43
CA LEU A 128 -0.43 0.73 -13.12
C LEU A 128 -0.40 -0.78 -12.83
N GLU A 129 0.81 -1.35 -12.77
CA GLU A 129 1.03 -2.78 -12.53
C GLU A 129 1.63 -3.06 -11.16
N ASP A 130 2.48 -2.16 -10.65
CA ASP A 130 3.25 -2.36 -9.42
C ASP A 130 2.85 -1.34 -8.34
N ILE A 131 2.42 -1.85 -7.20
CA ILE A 131 2.12 -1.07 -6.00
C ILE A 131 3.23 -1.33 -4.98
N ALA A 132 4.28 -0.50 -5.01
CA ALA A 132 5.39 -0.57 -4.07
C ALA A 132 5.47 0.70 -3.23
N LEU A 133 5.21 0.57 -1.92
CA LEU A 133 5.31 1.64 -0.93
C LEU A 133 6.17 1.13 0.24
N PRO A 134 7.51 1.12 0.06
CA PRO A 134 8.42 0.43 0.97
C PRO A 134 8.51 1.03 2.37
N ALA A 135 8.19 2.32 2.53
CA ALA A 135 8.20 3.00 3.82
C ALA A 135 6.83 3.04 4.51
N LEU A 136 5.76 2.56 3.85
CA LEU A 136 4.40 2.66 4.38
C LEU A 136 4.22 1.77 5.62
N GLU A 137 3.90 2.40 6.75
CA GLU A 137 3.75 1.77 8.05
C GLU A 137 2.29 1.59 8.45
N GLU A 138 1.43 2.56 8.12
CA GLU A 138 0.04 2.57 8.58
C GLU A 138 -0.92 3.18 7.55
N ILE A 139 -2.09 2.56 7.43
CA ILE A 139 -3.28 3.12 6.79
C ILE A 139 -4.39 3.13 7.84
N THR A 140 -4.89 4.33 8.21
CA THR A 140 -5.91 4.46 9.27
C THR A 140 -7.33 4.13 8.81
N GLY A 141 -7.59 4.16 7.50
CA GLY A 141 -8.86 3.78 6.85
C GLY A 141 -8.65 2.61 5.88
N ASP A 142 -9.09 2.78 4.62
CA ASP A 142 -9.11 1.72 3.61
C ASP A 142 -7.83 1.61 2.78
N LEU A 143 -7.44 0.39 2.46
CA LEU A 143 -6.61 0.06 1.30
C LEU A 143 -7.47 -0.61 0.24
N ILE A 144 -7.79 0.10 -0.84
CA ILE A 144 -8.60 -0.39 -1.94
C ILE A 144 -7.77 -0.39 -3.23
N LEU A 145 -7.34 -1.56 -3.66
CA LEU A 145 -6.59 -1.81 -4.88
C LEU A 145 -7.44 -2.67 -5.81
N ARG A 146 -8.31 -2.02 -6.57
CA ARG A 146 -9.23 -2.69 -7.51
C ARG A 146 -8.95 -2.27 -8.94
N ASN A 147 -8.08 -3.03 -9.59
CA ASN A 147 -7.69 -2.81 -10.98
C ASN A 147 -7.22 -4.12 -11.60
N ALA A 148 -7.63 -4.40 -12.83
CA ALA A 148 -7.32 -5.65 -13.51
C ALA A 148 -5.82 -5.88 -13.79
N LEU A 149 -5.02 -4.82 -13.90
CA LEU A 149 -3.62 -4.89 -14.31
C LEU A 149 -2.61 -5.02 -13.17
N VAL A 150 -3.01 -4.75 -11.93
CA VAL A 150 -2.08 -4.82 -10.78
C VAL A 150 -1.57 -6.25 -10.63
N LYS A 151 -0.24 -6.40 -10.66
CA LYS A 151 0.49 -7.67 -10.57
C LYS A 151 1.20 -7.84 -9.24
N ASN A 152 1.91 -6.79 -8.80
CA ASN A 152 2.77 -6.88 -7.63
C ASN A 152 2.37 -5.85 -6.58
N ILE A 153 2.24 -6.32 -5.35
CA ILE A 153 1.94 -5.49 -4.18
C ILE A 153 3.06 -5.71 -3.16
N ASN A 154 3.81 -4.64 -2.87
CA ASN A 154 4.95 -4.67 -1.97
C ASN A 154 4.85 -3.57 -0.90
N LEU A 155 4.32 -3.94 0.26
CA LEU A 155 4.08 -3.08 1.41
C LEU A 155 4.75 -3.71 2.65
N PRO A 156 6.09 -3.85 2.66
CA PRO A 156 6.81 -4.71 3.61
C PRO A 156 6.73 -4.24 5.06
N LEU A 157 6.54 -2.93 5.30
CA LEU A 157 6.47 -2.33 6.64
C LEU A 157 5.03 -2.04 7.09
N LEU A 158 4.02 -2.23 6.24
CA LEU A 158 2.63 -1.98 6.59
C LEU A 158 2.19 -2.86 7.77
N ALA A 159 1.98 -2.23 8.93
CA ALA A 159 1.61 -2.92 10.16
C ALA A 159 0.10 -3.01 10.39
N SER A 160 -0.67 -2.02 9.89
CA SER A 160 -2.11 -1.98 10.09
C SER A 160 -2.88 -1.30 8.95
N VAL A 161 -4.10 -1.79 8.73
CA VAL A 161 -5.16 -1.15 7.95
C VAL A 161 -6.37 -1.00 8.86
N GLY A 162 -6.79 0.24 9.12
CA GLY A 162 -7.82 0.54 10.13
C GLY A 162 -9.23 0.14 9.73
N GLU A 163 -9.49 0.06 8.42
CA GLU A 163 -10.78 -0.36 7.86
C GLU A 163 -10.58 -1.54 6.88
N THR A 164 -11.03 -1.42 5.64
CA THR A 164 -11.02 -2.52 4.66
C THR A 164 -9.67 -2.67 3.95
N PHE A 165 -9.17 -3.90 3.87
CA PHE A 165 -8.07 -4.31 3.00
C PHE A 165 -8.65 -5.05 1.80
N ASN A 166 -8.69 -4.42 0.63
CA ASN A 166 -9.26 -4.98 -0.59
C ASN A 166 -8.25 -5.00 -1.74
N ILE A 167 -7.92 -6.20 -2.20
CA ILE A 167 -7.17 -6.44 -3.43
C ILE A 167 -8.10 -7.18 -4.39
N THR A 168 -8.44 -6.53 -5.50
CA THR A 168 -9.22 -7.13 -6.58
C THR A 168 -8.48 -6.90 -7.89
N THR A 169 -7.89 -7.94 -8.46
CA THR A 169 -7.12 -7.86 -9.70
C THR A 169 -7.12 -9.19 -10.44
N ASP A 170 -7.08 -9.13 -11.77
CA ASP A 170 -7.06 -10.32 -12.62
C ASP A 170 -5.65 -10.93 -12.77
N ASN A 171 -4.60 -10.18 -12.45
CA ASN A 171 -3.21 -10.51 -12.82
C ASN A 171 -2.24 -10.60 -11.62
N LEU A 172 -2.72 -10.85 -10.40
CA LEU A 172 -1.88 -10.89 -9.21
C LEU A 172 -0.79 -11.97 -9.31
N THR A 173 0.46 -11.57 -9.11
CA THR A 173 1.62 -12.47 -9.09
C THR A 173 2.33 -12.49 -7.75
N SER A 174 2.34 -11.37 -7.01
CA SER A 174 2.97 -11.33 -5.70
C SER A 174 2.30 -10.35 -4.73
N VAL A 175 2.29 -10.73 -3.46
CA VAL A 175 1.86 -9.88 -2.34
C VAL A 175 2.87 -10.01 -1.21
N ASN A 176 3.46 -8.87 -0.82
CA ASN A 176 4.32 -8.77 0.35
C ASN A 176 3.72 -7.78 1.35
N VAL A 177 3.18 -8.31 2.44
CA VAL A 177 2.60 -7.58 3.58
C VAL A 177 3.12 -8.19 4.90
N ASN A 178 4.42 -8.40 4.97
CA ASN A 178 5.05 -9.22 6.01
C ASN A 178 4.84 -8.71 7.44
N MET A 179 4.64 -7.41 7.63
CA MET A 179 4.43 -6.81 8.95
C MET A 179 2.95 -6.59 9.29
N LEU A 180 2.02 -6.86 8.34
CA LEU A 180 0.60 -6.62 8.56
C LEU A 180 0.05 -7.51 9.68
N SER A 181 -0.34 -6.87 10.79
CA SER A 181 -0.79 -7.52 12.00
C SER A 181 -2.28 -7.33 12.30
N PHE A 182 -2.89 -6.28 11.72
CA PHE A 182 -4.25 -5.90 12.01
C PHE A 182 -4.98 -5.34 10.78
N ILE A 183 -6.21 -5.81 10.58
CA ILE A 183 -7.19 -5.25 9.64
C ILE A 183 -8.47 -4.99 10.45
N GLY A 184 -8.93 -3.73 10.46
CA GLY A 184 -10.03 -3.30 11.32
C GLY A 184 -11.42 -3.73 10.86
N ASP A 185 -11.58 -3.95 9.56
CA ASP A 185 -12.82 -4.41 8.94
C ASP A 185 -12.55 -5.59 8.00
N ASP A 186 -12.97 -5.56 6.73
CA ASP A 186 -12.92 -6.69 5.82
C ASP A 186 -11.54 -6.93 5.19
N LEU A 187 -11.16 -8.20 5.07
CA LEU A 187 -10.07 -8.67 4.19
C LEU A 187 -10.67 -9.27 2.92
N THR A 188 -10.37 -8.69 1.78
CA THR A 188 -10.89 -9.15 0.47
C THR A 188 -9.75 -9.39 -0.52
N LEU A 189 -9.69 -10.60 -1.07
CA LEU A 189 -8.77 -11.02 -2.13
C LEU A 189 -9.59 -11.63 -3.28
N ILE A 190 -9.78 -10.87 -4.35
CA ILE A 190 -10.58 -11.32 -5.51
C ILE A 190 -9.70 -11.38 -6.75
N GLY A 191 -9.65 -12.55 -7.38
CA GLY A 191 -8.98 -12.80 -8.66
C GLY A 191 -9.89 -12.58 -9.86
N SER A 192 -9.48 -13.10 -11.03
CA SER A 192 -10.22 -12.93 -12.28
C SER A 192 -11.50 -13.74 -12.32
N THR A 193 -12.59 -13.08 -12.68
CA THR A 193 -13.88 -13.72 -12.96
C THR A 193 -13.94 -14.35 -14.34
N THR A 194 -13.00 -14.05 -15.25
CA THR A 194 -12.97 -14.60 -16.60
C THR A 194 -12.29 -15.96 -16.64
N ALA A 195 -12.70 -16.80 -17.60
CA ALA A 195 -12.13 -18.15 -17.72
C ALA A 195 -10.73 -18.16 -18.36
N THR A 196 -10.38 -17.08 -19.08
CA THR A 196 -9.14 -16.96 -19.87
C THR A 196 -7.98 -16.32 -19.12
N GLU A 197 -8.28 -15.60 -18.03
CA GLU A 197 -7.30 -14.94 -17.18
C GLU A 197 -7.31 -15.60 -15.82
N SER A 198 -6.15 -15.91 -15.31
CA SER A 198 -5.99 -16.40 -13.95
C SER A 198 -4.86 -15.61 -13.30
N SER A 199 -5.07 -15.23 -12.06
CA SER A 199 -3.96 -14.81 -11.19
C SER A 199 -2.91 -15.92 -11.16
N ASP A 200 -1.65 -15.59 -11.41
CA ASP A 200 -0.54 -16.55 -11.36
C ASP A 200 -0.05 -16.79 -9.92
N ILE A 201 -0.65 -16.14 -8.95
CA ILE A 201 -0.27 -16.30 -7.56
C ILE A 201 -0.69 -17.68 -7.04
N GLU A 202 0.31 -18.47 -6.63
CA GLU A 202 0.10 -19.82 -6.10
C GLU A 202 -0.08 -19.83 -4.58
N SER A 203 0.51 -18.84 -3.90
CA SER A 203 0.44 -18.74 -2.43
C SER A 203 0.54 -17.31 -1.92
N ILE A 204 -0.12 -17.05 -0.80
CA ILE A 204 0.02 -15.82 -0.02
C ILE A 204 0.28 -16.19 1.44
N VAL A 205 1.15 -15.44 2.10
CA VAL A 205 1.40 -15.57 3.54
C VAL A 205 1.15 -14.24 4.23
N PHE A 206 0.41 -14.28 5.32
CA PHE A 206 0.22 -13.18 6.26
C PHE A 206 0.90 -13.52 7.59
N PRO A 207 2.23 -13.37 7.68
CA PRO A 207 3.01 -13.97 8.77
C PRO A 207 2.76 -13.36 10.14
N GLN A 208 2.26 -12.15 10.21
CA GLN A 208 2.01 -11.41 11.45
C GLN A 208 0.54 -11.07 11.68
N LEU A 209 -0.36 -11.41 10.76
CA LEU A 209 -1.78 -11.04 10.88
C LEU A 209 -2.44 -11.79 12.03
N LYS A 210 -2.89 -11.03 13.05
CA LYS A 210 -3.54 -11.55 14.26
C LYS A 210 -5.04 -11.38 14.24
N LYS A 211 -5.54 -10.33 13.60
CA LYS A 211 -6.96 -10.02 13.60
C LYS A 211 -7.47 -9.46 12.29
N VAL A 212 -8.66 -9.94 11.90
CA VAL A 212 -9.55 -9.34 10.90
C VAL A 212 -10.86 -8.98 11.61
N GLY A 213 -11.18 -7.68 11.66
CA GLY A 213 -12.34 -7.16 12.42
C GLY A 213 -13.68 -7.35 11.71
N GLY A 214 -13.67 -7.69 10.42
CA GLY A 214 -14.85 -7.97 9.61
C GLY A 214 -14.81 -9.35 8.98
N ASN A 215 -15.25 -9.43 7.71
CA ASN A 215 -15.25 -10.66 6.93
C ASN A 215 -13.90 -10.91 6.23
N MET A 216 -13.61 -12.18 5.98
CA MET A 216 -12.50 -12.60 5.14
C MET A 216 -13.08 -13.22 3.85
N THR A 217 -12.83 -12.60 2.71
CA THR A 217 -13.36 -13.04 1.42
C THR A 217 -12.22 -13.34 0.45
N ILE A 218 -12.15 -14.57 -0.04
CA ILE A 218 -11.16 -15.05 -1.01
C ILE A 218 -11.94 -15.66 -2.16
N GLN A 219 -11.91 -15.03 -3.34
CA GLN A 219 -12.73 -15.44 -4.47
C GLN A 219 -11.92 -15.45 -5.77
N TYR A 220 -12.28 -16.38 -6.67
CA TYR A 220 -11.71 -16.50 -8.03
C TYR A 220 -10.18 -16.68 -8.08
N GLN A 221 -9.57 -17.18 -7.00
CA GLN A 221 -8.14 -17.47 -6.93
C GLN A 221 -7.86 -18.87 -7.50
N LYS A 222 -7.87 -18.97 -8.84
CA LYS A 222 -7.89 -20.26 -9.55
C LYS A 222 -6.57 -21.03 -9.48
N SER A 223 -5.44 -20.32 -9.41
CA SER A 223 -4.08 -20.90 -9.32
C SER A 223 -3.61 -21.08 -7.88
N MET A 224 -4.30 -20.48 -6.92
CA MET A 224 -3.87 -20.49 -5.52
C MET A 224 -4.03 -21.87 -4.91
N THR A 225 -2.91 -22.40 -4.42
CA THR A 225 -2.84 -23.70 -3.72
C THR A 225 -2.74 -23.54 -2.22
N SER A 226 -2.32 -22.36 -1.72
CA SER A 226 -2.26 -22.12 -0.29
C SER A 226 -2.41 -20.65 0.06
N ILE A 227 -3.00 -20.41 1.22
CA ILE A 227 -2.93 -19.16 1.94
C ILE A 227 -2.68 -19.49 3.41
N TYR A 228 -1.72 -18.79 4.03
CA TYR A 228 -1.25 -19.19 5.35
C TYR A 228 -1.27 -18.02 6.33
N TYR A 229 -1.90 -18.28 7.49
CA TYR A 229 -2.10 -17.35 8.58
C TYR A 229 -1.56 -17.95 9.90
N PRO A 230 -0.23 -17.94 10.11
CA PRO A 230 0.39 -18.67 11.23
C PRO A 230 -0.01 -18.20 12.61
N VAL A 231 -0.40 -16.93 12.77
CA VAL A 231 -0.68 -16.31 14.07
C VAL A 231 -2.06 -15.63 14.14
N LEU A 232 -2.96 -15.94 13.19
CA LEU A 232 -4.30 -15.35 13.17
C LEU A 232 -5.17 -15.91 14.28
N GLU A 233 -5.57 -15.06 15.22
CA GLU A 233 -6.32 -15.39 16.42
C GLU A 233 -7.83 -15.11 16.27
N GLU A 234 -8.20 -14.06 15.52
CA GLU A 234 -9.58 -13.61 15.44
C GLU A 234 -10.01 -13.22 14.03
N ILE A 235 -11.20 -13.68 13.64
CA ILE A 235 -11.97 -13.20 12.49
C ILE A 235 -13.36 -12.89 13.02
N ASP A 236 -13.73 -11.60 13.11
CA ASP A 236 -15.02 -11.22 13.71
C ASP A 236 -16.22 -11.59 12.84
N GLY A 237 -16.04 -11.61 11.52
CA GLY A 237 -17.04 -11.97 10.52
C GLY A 237 -16.89 -13.38 9.95
N MET A 238 -17.49 -13.58 8.79
CA MET A 238 -17.47 -14.84 8.03
C MET A 238 -16.22 -14.97 7.17
N THR A 239 -15.67 -16.17 7.09
CA THR A 239 -14.65 -16.53 6.10
C THR A 239 -15.33 -17.18 4.89
N THR A 240 -15.22 -16.57 3.72
CA THR A 240 -15.79 -17.06 2.47
C THR A 240 -14.69 -17.45 1.49
N LEU A 241 -14.65 -18.69 1.06
CA LEU A 241 -13.92 -19.16 -0.12
C LEU A 241 -14.91 -19.44 -1.24
N ASP A 242 -14.71 -18.81 -2.40
CA ASP A 242 -15.54 -19.06 -3.57
C ASP A 242 -14.69 -19.17 -4.83
N GLN A 243 -14.90 -20.23 -5.60
CA GLN A 243 -14.18 -20.52 -6.85
C GLN A 243 -12.63 -20.57 -6.70
N CYS A 244 -12.15 -21.10 -5.57
CA CYS A 244 -10.73 -21.39 -5.29
C CYS A 244 -10.47 -22.88 -5.56
N SER A 245 -10.48 -23.28 -6.83
CA SER A 245 -10.57 -24.70 -7.24
C SER A 245 -9.31 -25.52 -6.96
N GLN A 246 -8.15 -24.91 -6.77
CA GLN A 246 -6.87 -25.57 -6.49
C GLN A 246 -6.50 -25.60 -5.00
N MET A 247 -7.24 -24.93 -4.14
CA MET A 247 -6.94 -24.83 -2.71
C MET A 247 -7.40 -26.07 -1.95
N PRO A 248 -6.49 -26.90 -1.42
CA PRO A 248 -6.84 -28.15 -0.76
C PRO A 248 -7.34 -27.97 0.67
N GLY A 249 -7.04 -26.86 1.32
CA GLY A 249 -7.42 -26.59 2.69
C GLY A 249 -7.07 -25.20 3.18
N LEU A 250 -7.54 -24.88 4.37
CA LEU A 250 -7.17 -23.70 5.15
C LEU A 250 -6.60 -24.16 6.49
N VAL A 251 -5.54 -23.50 6.93
CA VAL A 251 -4.88 -23.79 8.20
C VAL A 251 -4.78 -22.51 9.02
N PHE A 252 -5.39 -22.55 10.21
CA PHE A 252 -5.40 -21.47 11.20
C PHE A 252 -4.91 -22.00 12.55
N PRO A 253 -3.59 -22.11 12.79
CA PRO A 253 -3.05 -22.78 13.98
C PRO A 253 -3.45 -22.14 15.32
N GLU A 254 -3.67 -20.83 15.31
CA GLU A 254 -3.90 -20.03 16.52
C GLU A 254 -5.33 -19.43 16.58
N LEU A 255 -6.23 -19.82 15.69
CA LEU A 255 -7.56 -19.21 15.60
C LEU A 255 -8.43 -19.56 16.82
N VAL A 256 -8.78 -18.55 17.60
CA VAL A 256 -9.61 -18.66 18.79
C VAL A 256 -11.07 -18.32 18.50
N ARG A 257 -11.32 -17.40 17.53
CA ARG A 257 -12.66 -16.93 17.22
C ARG A 257 -12.86 -16.69 15.72
N SER A 258 -13.99 -17.17 15.20
CA SER A 258 -14.44 -16.90 13.84
C SER A 258 -15.97 -16.81 13.82
N GLY A 259 -16.52 -15.96 12.93
CA GLY A 259 -17.95 -15.91 12.65
C GLY A 259 -18.47 -17.11 11.88
N GLY A 260 -17.58 -17.92 11.30
CA GLY A 260 -17.88 -19.15 10.57
C GLY A 260 -17.22 -19.20 9.19
N PHE A 261 -17.50 -20.28 8.46
CA PHE A 261 -16.90 -20.56 7.15
C PHE A 261 -17.96 -20.89 6.12
N THR A 262 -17.80 -20.36 4.93
CA THR A 262 -18.63 -20.67 3.75
C THR A 262 -17.72 -21.01 2.57
N PHE A 263 -18.04 -22.12 1.89
CA PHE A 263 -17.27 -22.62 0.76
C PHE A 263 -18.17 -22.86 -0.43
N THR A 264 -17.82 -22.30 -1.57
CA THR A 264 -18.57 -22.44 -2.81
C THR A 264 -17.61 -22.75 -3.96
N GLN A 265 -17.88 -23.80 -4.74
CA GLN A 265 -17.08 -24.17 -5.91
C GLN A 265 -15.57 -24.33 -5.65
N CYS A 266 -15.18 -24.85 -4.49
CA CYS A 266 -13.81 -25.14 -4.09
C CYS A 266 -13.56 -26.65 -4.21
N SER A 267 -13.36 -27.15 -5.43
CA SER A 267 -13.38 -28.60 -5.73
C SER A 267 -12.22 -29.38 -5.10
N ALA A 268 -11.08 -28.76 -4.86
CA ALA A 268 -9.95 -29.40 -4.19
C ALA A 268 -10.03 -29.35 -2.66
N LEU A 269 -10.93 -28.54 -2.09
CA LEU A 269 -11.01 -28.32 -0.65
C LEU A 269 -11.43 -29.62 0.06
N SER A 270 -10.57 -30.13 0.90
CA SER A 270 -10.77 -31.38 1.66
C SER A 270 -10.58 -31.23 3.16
N ASP A 271 -9.92 -30.16 3.62
CA ASP A 271 -9.55 -30.01 5.02
C ASP A 271 -9.58 -28.54 5.48
N ILE A 272 -9.99 -28.33 6.74
CA ILE A 272 -9.88 -27.06 7.43
C ILE A 272 -9.37 -27.37 8.83
N GLN A 273 -8.22 -26.82 9.15
CA GLN A 273 -7.57 -27.01 10.43
C GLN A 273 -7.64 -25.72 11.26
N ALA A 274 -8.36 -25.78 12.33
CA ALA A 274 -8.39 -24.78 13.41
C ALA A 274 -8.32 -25.52 14.75
N PRO A 275 -7.83 -24.89 15.82
CA PRO A 275 -7.74 -25.50 17.14
C PRO A 275 -9.06 -26.02 17.70
#